data_412288457f6bc52052ef43287b854c66
#
_entry.id   412288457f6bc52052ef43287b854c66
#
_cell.length_a   1.000
_cell.length_b   1.000
_cell.length_c   1.000
_cell.angle_alpha   90.00
_cell.angle_beta   90.00
_cell.angle_gamma   90.00
#
_symmetry.space_group_name_H-M   'P 1'
#
loop_
_entity.id
_entity.type
_entity.pdbx_description
1 polymer ?
#
loop_
_entity_poly.entity_id
_entity_poly.type
_entity_poly.pdbx_seq_one_letter_code
_entity_poly.pdbx_strand_id
1 'polypeptide(L)'
;MASKDNRSVIVQSEQEVEEAQAPGGLLARLARLLERDRLSDSDVAALFEARATDVRANKLAQAWREAYQQADNARRRNLLASLVRGHAQGQGGADAAGRFFRRLNAQADGLRFLVALRADMLRWRKQVAGVGVLEQALEGLLSAWFDVGLLELRPLTWDSPASLLEKLILYEAVHAIQSWDDLRHRVASEHRRCYAYFHPQMPDVPLIFVEIAFDARMSDSVQSLLDTSGPSQDLRKARWAIFYSISNTQEGLRGISFGNFLLKRVIERLLQELPQLKSFATLSPIPGFNAWLSKLDGVQVEAIVRGQPDDKAKPQAPRRAGPDGQRWIERLRRGARGKPSEAVRRAGLKLAAHYLMGLRNGAPLDPVARFHLGNGARLERLNWAADISEKGLAQSSGMMVNYLYVLDDLDDNLARLGDGRIAASRSFAKGN
;
A
#
# COMPACT_ATOMS: atom_id res chain seq x y z
N MET A 1 -66.86 61.41 28.74
CA MET A 1 -66.26 61.30 30.06
C MET A 1 -65.42 60.00 30.01
N ALA A 2 -64.24 60.01 29.60
CA ALA A 2 -62.97 60.20 30.32
C ALA A 2 -62.45 58.83 30.77
N SER A 3 -61.57 58.30 30.04
CA SER A 3 -60.13 58.23 30.33
C SER A 3 -59.75 57.90 31.79
N LYS A 4 -59.35 56.70 32.04
CA LYS A 4 -58.28 56.27 32.97
C LYS A 4 -58.26 54.72 32.94
N ASP A 5 -57.26 54.18 32.44
CA ASP A 5 -56.51 52.99 32.87
C ASP A 5 -55.74 52.35 31.67
N ASN A 6 -54.70 53.03 31.30
CA ASN A 6 -53.79 52.48 30.35
C ASN A 6 -52.32 52.79 30.73
N ARG A 7 -52.02 52.77 32.06
CA ARG A 7 -50.64 52.96 32.58
C ARG A 7 -50.11 51.81 33.42
N SER A 8 -50.94 50.81 33.75
CA SER A 8 -50.46 49.69 34.60
C SER A 8 -50.04 48.45 33.81
N VAL A 9 -50.37 48.39 32.51
CA VAL A 9 -49.97 47.20 31.64
C VAL A 9 -48.62 47.38 31.00
N ILE A 10 -48.10 48.62 30.91
CA ILE A 10 -46.79 48.86 30.24
C ILE A 10 -45.60 48.70 31.22
N VAL A 11 -45.80 48.77 32.53
CA VAL A 11 -44.73 48.65 33.54
C VAL A 11 -44.41 47.19 33.91
N GLN A 12 -45.37 46.27 33.67
CA GLN A 12 -45.11 44.83 33.89
C GLN A 12 -44.40 44.15 32.71
N SER A 13 -44.45 44.72 31.49
CA SER A 13 -43.75 44.15 30.33
C SER A 13 -42.26 44.59 30.22
N GLU A 14 -41.88 45.66 30.91
CA GLU A 14 -40.45 46.10 30.92
C GLU A 14 -39.61 45.41 32.00
N GLN A 15 -40.20 44.86 33.07
CA GLN A 15 -39.48 44.09 34.08
C GLN A 15 -39.25 42.62 33.71
N GLU A 16 -40.05 42.01 32.81
CA GLU A 16 -39.77 40.65 32.32
C GLU A 16 -38.78 40.57 31.18
N VAL A 17 -38.40 41.68 30.55
CA VAL A 17 -37.39 41.73 29.46
C VAL A 17 -36.00 42.01 29.98
N GLU A 18 -35.83 42.52 31.23
CA GLU A 18 -34.53 42.87 31.79
C GLU A 18 -33.81 41.71 32.52
N GLU A 19 -34.50 40.60 32.82
CA GLU A 19 -33.88 39.39 33.41
C GLU A 19 -33.33 38.37 32.39
N ALA A 20 -33.45 38.64 31.08
CA ALA A 20 -33.05 37.70 30.02
C ALA A 20 -31.68 38.02 29.37
N GLN A 21 -30.93 39.00 29.83
CA GLN A 21 -29.64 39.36 29.24
C GLN A 21 -28.56 39.59 30.28
N ALA A 22 -28.15 38.50 30.97
CA ALA A 22 -26.81 38.50 31.63
C ALA A 22 -25.78 38.06 30.57
N PRO A 23 -24.64 38.77 30.42
CA PRO A 23 -23.60 38.49 29.42
C PRO A 23 -22.92 37.14 29.57
N GLY A 24 -23.23 36.35 30.60
CA GLY A 24 -22.77 34.97 30.78
C GLY A 24 -23.50 33.91 29.98
N GLY A 25 -24.67 34.19 29.44
CA GLY A 25 -25.53 33.19 28.78
C GLY A 25 -25.04 32.77 27.40
N LEU A 26 -24.47 33.67 26.63
CA LEU A 26 -24.00 33.38 25.25
C LEU A 26 -22.64 32.69 25.29
N LEU A 27 -21.74 33.11 26.12
CA LEU A 27 -20.44 32.48 26.35
C LEU A 27 -20.60 31.10 27.00
N ALA A 28 -21.54 30.96 27.97
CA ALA A 28 -21.89 29.67 28.56
C ALA A 28 -22.61 28.74 27.60
N ARG A 29 -23.40 29.26 26.64
CA ARG A 29 -23.99 28.47 25.54
C ARG A 29 -22.96 28.08 24.51
N LEU A 30 -22.02 28.98 24.13
CA LEU A 30 -20.89 28.66 23.27
C LEU A 30 -19.91 27.69 23.94
N ALA A 31 -19.63 27.86 25.25
CA ALA A 31 -18.83 26.92 26.01
C ALA A 31 -19.49 25.52 26.08
N ARG A 32 -20.80 25.45 26.31
CA ARG A 32 -21.57 24.16 26.28
C ARG A 32 -21.66 23.56 24.89
N LEU A 33 -21.70 24.36 23.82
CA LEU A 33 -21.59 23.87 22.43
C LEU A 33 -20.18 23.35 22.14
N LEU A 34 -19.13 24.03 22.63
CA LEU A 34 -17.74 23.58 22.53
C LEU A 34 -17.42 22.39 23.46
N GLU A 35 -18.11 22.25 24.60
CA GLU A 35 -18.04 21.08 25.48
C GLU A 35 -18.83 19.88 24.96
N ARG A 36 -19.95 20.08 24.26
CA ARG A 36 -20.69 19.00 23.59
C ARG A 36 -19.90 18.28 22.50
N ASP A 37 -18.86 18.90 21.98
CA ASP A 37 -17.95 18.32 21.00
C ASP A 37 -16.80 17.49 21.62
N ARG A 38 -16.72 17.35 22.94
CA ARG A 38 -15.73 16.53 23.62
C ARG A 38 -16.36 15.26 24.13
N LEU A 39 -16.13 14.15 23.41
CA LEU A 39 -16.33 12.81 23.96
C LEU A 39 -15.51 12.72 25.25
N SER A 40 -16.17 12.43 26.36
CA SER A 40 -15.47 12.20 27.64
C SER A 40 -14.68 10.88 27.60
N ASP A 41 -13.66 10.75 28.45
CA ASP A 41 -12.93 9.48 28.55
C ASP A 41 -13.84 8.30 28.93
N SER A 42 -14.93 8.55 29.66
CA SER A 42 -15.97 7.55 29.96
C SER A 42 -16.77 7.13 28.71
N ASP A 43 -17.08 8.07 27.79
CA ASP A 43 -17.73 7.74 26.52
C ASP A 43 -16.82 6.91 25.61
N VAL A 44 -15.52 7.22 25.60
CA VAL A 44 -14.52 6.46 24.84
C VAL A 44 -14.34 5.04 25.43
N ALA A 45 -14.34 4.88 26.76
CA ALA A 45 -14.29 3.57 27.40
C ALA A 45 -15.55 2.76 27.08
N ALA A 46 -16.74 3.41 27.04
CA ALA A 46 -18.00 2.77 26.69
C ALA A 46 -18.05 2.21 25.26
N LEU A 47 -17.21 2.70 24.33
CA LEU A 47 -17.07 2.12 22.98
C LEU A 47 -16.65 0.64 23.01
N PHE A 48 -15.93 0.25 24.07
CA PHE A 48 -15.34 -1.10 24.22
C PHE A 48 -16.10 -1.98 25.22
N GLU A 49 -17.19 -1.50 25.83
CA GLU A 49 -17.97 -2.30 26.78
C GLU A 49 -18.71 -3.45 26.09
N ALA A 50 -18.68 -4.64 26.71
CA ALA A 50 -19.35 -5.83 26.19
C ALA A 50 -20.87 -5.75 26.28
N ARG A 51 -21.41 -4.98 27.23
CA ARG A 51 -22.83 -4.91 27.57
C ARG A 51 -23.52 -3.61 27.12
N ALA A 52 -22.85 -2.75 26.36
CA ALA A 52 -23.50 -1.57 25.80
C ALA A 52 -24.63 -2.03 24.86
N THR A 53 -25.84 -1.47 25.01
CA THR A 53 -26.92 -1.70 24.03
C THR A 53 -26.42 -1.26 22.66
N ASP A 54 -26.76 -2.00 21.61
CA ASP A 54 -26.27 -1.70 20.24
C ASP A 54 -26.61 -0.27 19.80
N VAL A 55 -27.77 0.25 20.22
CA VAL A 55 -28.19 1.62 19.90
C VAL A 55 -27.23 2.66 20.51
N ARG A 56 -26.85 2.52 21.80
CA ARG A 56 -25.95 3.45 22.47
C ARG A 56 -24.52 3.33 21.89
N ALA A 57 -24.05 2.11 21.73
CA ALA A 57 -22.72 1.86 21.18
C ALA A 57 -22.57 2.38 19.74
N ASN A 58 -23.60 2.23 18.91
CA ASN A 58 -23.58 2.76 17.54
C ASN A 58 -23.57 4.29 17.52
N LYS A 59 -24.37 4.94 18.38
CA LYS A 59 -24.37 6.42 18.52
C LYS A 59 -23.01 6.94 18.97
N LEU A 60 -22.39 6.30 19.96
CA LEU A 60 -21.05 6.69 20.43
C LEU A 60 -19.99 6.48 19.34
N ALA A 61 -20.03 5.37 18.63
CA ALA A 61 -19.10 5.09 17.53
C ALA A 61 -19.26 6.12 16.39
N GLN A 62 -20.49 6.50 16.06
CA GLN A 62 -20.76 7.54 15.08
C GLN A 62 -20.24 8.90 15.54
N ALA A 63 -20.52 9.31 16.76
CA ALA A 63 -20.03 10.57 17.32
C ALA A 63 -18.49 10.63 17.35
N TRP A 64 -17.83 9.52 17.71
CA TRP A 64 -16.37 9.43 17.69
C TRP A 64 -15.83 9.59 16.26
N ARG A 65 -16.44 8.91 15.27
CA ARG A 65 -16.07 9.02 13.88
C ARG A 65 -16.20 10.46 13.36
N GLU A 66 -17.33 11.11 13.62
CA GLU A 66 -17.59 12.50 13.20
C GLU A 66 -16.55 13.45 13.80
N ALA A 67 -16.28 13.34 15.12
CA ALA A 67 -15.24 14.11 15.79
C ALA A 67 -13.85 13.86 15.16
N TYR A 68 -13.54 12.62 14.80
CA TYR A 68 -12.27 12.27 14.16
C TYR A 68 -12.14 12.85 12.74
N GLN A 69 -13.21 12.79 11.95
CA GLN A 69 -13.20 13.29 10.56
C GLN A 69 -13.03 14.81 10.49
N GLN A 70 -13.63 15.55 11.44
CA GLN A 70 -13.54 17.01 11.53
C GLN A 70 -12.24 17.50 12.16
N ALA A 71 -11.49 16.63 12.84
CA ALA A 71 -10.29 16.97 13.58
C ALA A 71 -9.08 17.21 12.66
N ASP A 72 -8.22 18.17 13.04
CA ASP A 72 -6.88 18.31 12.50
C ASP A 72 -5.94 17.17 12.96
N ASN A 73 -4.74 17.13 12.43
CA ASN A 73 -3.78 16.06 12.74
C ASN A 73 -3.40 15.98 14.23
N ALA A 74 -3.36 17.10 14.95
CA ALA A 74 -3.04 17.10 16.36
C ALA A 74 -4.19 16.51 17.19
N ARG A 75 -5.42 16.95 16.90
CA ARG A 75 -6.64 16.43 17.55
C ARG A 75 -6.88 14.97 17.21
N ARG A 76 -6.64 14.53 15.98
CA ARG A 76 -6.70 13.09 15.58
C ARG A 76 -5.75 12.22 16.40
N ARG A 77 -4.51 12.67 16.62
CA ARG A 77 -3.58 11.95 17.50
C ARG A 77 -4.10 11.83 18.93
N ASN A 78 -4.68 12.91 19.45
CA ASN A 78 -5.26 12.91 20.80
C ASN A 78 -6.48 11.98 20.90
N LEU A 79 -7.34 11.95 19.89
CA LEU A 79 -8.47 11.02 19.80
C LEU A 79 -8.00 9.56 19.70
N LEU A 80 -6.94 9.27 18.94
CA LEU A 80 -6.33 7.93 18.90
C LEU A 80 -5.74 7.54 20.26
N ALA A 81 -5.06 8.47 20.95
CA ALA A 81 -4.52 8.21 22.28
C ALA A 81 -5.64 7.96 23.32
N SER A 82 -6.74 8.70 23.24
CA SER A 82 -7.94 8.46 24.06
C SER A 82 -8.58 7.10 23.74
N LEU A 83 -8.66 6.74 22.46
CA LEU A 83 -9.18 5.44 22.02
C LEU A 83 -8.34 4.28 22.57
N VAL A 84 -7.01 4.39 22.57
CA VAL A 84 -6.10 3.41 23.17
C VAL A 84 -6.34 3.28 24.68
N ARG A 85 -6.46 4.40 25.40
CA ARG A 85 -6.75 4.39 26.84
C ARG A 85 -8.11 3.76 27.13
N GLY A 86 -9.15 4.14 26.38
CA GLY A 86 -10.49 3.56 26.52
C GLY A 86 -10.51 2.06 26.27
N HIS A 87 -9.78 1.57 25.28
CA HIS A 87 -9.63 0.14 25.02
C HIS A 87 -8.93 -0.59 26.18
N ALA A 88 -7.87 -0.01 26.76
CA ALA A 88 -7.13 -0.60 27.87
C ALA A 88 -7.95 -0.64 29.18
N GLN A 89 -8.85 0.33 29.39
CA GLN A 89 -9.73 0.44 30.55
C GLN A 89 -11.04 -0.35 30.38
N GLY A 90 -11.44 -0.63 29.14
CA GLY A 90 -12.70 -1.28 28.81
C GLY A 90 -12.75 -2.73 29.26
N GLN A 91 -13.86 -3.15 29.86
CA GLN A 91 -14.13 -4.54 30.27
C GLN A 91 -14.66 -5.42 29.12
N GLY A 92 -14.35 -5.02 27.87
CA GLY A 92 -14.97 -5.61 26.66
C GLY A 92 -14.45 -6.98 26.23
N GLY A 93 -13.44 -7.55 26.89
CA GLY A 93 -12.84 -8.84 26.53
C GLY A 93 -12.00 -8.78 25.24
N ALA A 94 -11.50 -9.94 24.82
CA ALA A 94 -10.48 -10.07 23.78
C ALA A 94 -10.85 -9.47 22.40
N ASP A 95 -12.12 -9.39 22.03
CA ASP A 95 -12.58 -8.84 20.72
C ASP A 95 -13.25 -7.46 20.81
N ALA A 96 -12.95 -6.68 21.84
CA ALA A 96 -13.57 -5.35 22.03
C ALA A 96 -13.24 -4.39 20.87
N ALA A 97 -11.99 -4.34 20.44
CA ALA A 97 -11.56 -3.54 19.30
C ALA A 97 -12.25 -3.99 18.00
N GLY A 98 -12.34 -5.30 17.77
CA GLY A 98 -13.01 -5.84 16.60
C GLY A 98 -14.49 -5.47 16.53
N ARG A 99 -15.21 -5.50 17.66
CA ARG A 99 -16.62 -5.05 17.69
C ARG A 99 -16.75 -3.56 17.36
N PHE A 100 -15.89 -2.73 17.91
CA PHE A 100 -15.88 -1.29 17.61
C PHE A 100 -15.69 -1.04 16.13
N PHE A 101 -14.67 -1.66 15.50
CA PHE A 101 -14.41 -1.47 14.07
C PHE A 101 -15.51 -2.03 13.18
N ARG A 102 -16.16 -3.15 13.55
CA ARG A 102 -17.33 -3.65 12.82
C ARG A 102 -18.52 -2.69 12.88
N ARG A 103 -18.75 -2.01 14.02
CA ARG A 103 -19.76 -0.95 14.13
C ARG A 103 -19.48 0.24 13.22
N LEU A 104 -18.20 0.65 13.11
CA LEU A 104 -17.79 1.70 12.18
C LEU A 104 -17.98 1.26 10.72
N ASN A 105 -17.63 0.01 10.40
CA ASN A 105 -17.80 -0.54 9.05
C ASN A 105 -19.28 -0.60 8.63
N ALA A 106 -20.19 -0.83 9.55
CA ALA A 106 -21.64 -0.88 9.28
C ALA A 106 -22.24 0.50 8.95
N GLN A 107 -21.52 1.60 9.16
CA GLN A 107 -21.99 2.95 8.82
C GLN A 107 -21.72 3.26 7.34
N ALA A 108 -22.44 4.23 6.78
CA ALA A 108 -22.17 4.71 5.43
C ALA A 108 -20.69 5.12 5.27
N ASP A 109 -20.04 4.71 4.18
CA ASP A 109 -18.58 4.91 3.95
C ASP A 109 -17.66 4.38 5.08
N GLY A 110 -18.16 3.45 5.89
CA GLY A 110 -17.44 2.93 7.06
C GLY A 110 -16.12 2.27 6.68
N LEU A 111 -16.10 1.47 5.62
CA LEU A 111 -14.89 0.80 5.15
C LEU A 111 -13.82 1.82 4.69
N ARG A 112 -14.22 2.84 3.93
CA ARG A 112 -13.32 3.93 3.49
C ARG A 112 -12.72 4.66 4.69
N PHE A 113 -13.56 4.96 5.69
CA PHE A 113 -13.10 5.59 6.93
C PHE A 113 -12.08 4.72 7.66
N LEU A 114 -12.32 3.41 7.78
CA LEU A 114 -11.41 2.50 8.47
C LEU A 114 -10.06 2.34 7.76
N VAL A 115 -10.05 2.36 6.44
CA VAL A 115 -8.79 2.38 5.66
C VAL A 115 -8.00 3.67 5.95
N ALA A 116 -8.67 4.83 5.95
CA ALA A 116 -8.03 6.11 6.29
C ALA A 116 -7.55 6.14 7.76
N LEU A 117 -8.34 5.63 8.69
CA LEU A 117 -7.99 5.52 10.10
C LEU A 117 -6.73 4.67 10.31
N ARG A 118 -6.63 3.51 9.63
CA ARG A 118 -5.44 2.68 9.71
C ARG A 118 -4.21 3.37 9.12
N ALA A 119 -4.35 4.15 8.05
CA ALA A 119 -3.25 4.96 7.50
C ALA A 119 -2.70 5.92 8.56
N ASP A 120 -3.59 6.59 9.29
CA ASP A 120 -3.21 7.47 10.39
C ASP A 120 -2.56 6.71 11.58
N MET A 121 -3.08 5.53 11.94
CA MET A 121 -2.47 4.66 12.98
C MET A 121 -1.06 4.23 12.59
N LEU A 122 -0.83 3.85 11.33
CA LEU A 122 0.48 3.47 10.81
C LEU A 122 1.45 4.68 10.80
N ARG A 123 0.97 5.85 10.39
CA ARG A 123 1.74 7.10 10.34
C ARG A 123 2.21 7.53 11.73
N TRP A 124 1.34 7.42 12.73
CA TRP A 124 1.61 7.90 14.10
C TRP A 124 1.99 6.80 15.09
N ARG A 125 2.33 5.60 14.61
CA ARG A 125 2.65 4.44 15.45
C ARG A 125 3.74 4.73 16.51
N LYS A 126 4.71 5.59 16.17
CA LYS A 126 5.78 6.01 17.09
C LYS A 126 5.37 7.15 18.03
N GLN A 127 4.31 7.88 17.73
CA GLN A 127 3.86 9.07 18.46
C GLN A 127 2.70 8.76 19.42
N VAL A 128 1.89 7.75 19.11
CA VAL A 128 0.75 7.32 19.93
C VAL A 128 1.09 5.96 20.53
N ALA A 129 1.49 5.98 21.80
CA ALA A 129 1.84 4.75 22.52
C ALA A 129 0.64 3.78 22.59
N GLY A 130 0.86 2.48 22.31
CA GLY A 130 -0.18 1.45 22.37
C GLY A 130 -1.11 1.38 21.15
N VAL A 131 -1.03 2.28 20.18
CA VAL A 131 -1.89 2.24 18.98
C VAL A 131 -1.73 0.96 18.16
N GLY A 132 -0.58 0.31 18.26
CA GLY A 132 -0.29 -0.94 17.55
C GLY A 132 -1.27 -2.09 17.85
N VAL A 133 -1.84 -2.13 19.07
CA VAL A 133 -2.85 -3.14 19.44
C VAL A 133 -4.13 -2.95 18.63
N LEU A 134 -4.61 -1.71 18.54
CA LEU A 134 -5.80 -1.38 17.74
C LEU A 134 -5.52 -1.54 16.24
N GLU A 135 -4.35 -1.12 15.79
CA GLU A 135 -3.93 -1.26 14.40
C GLU A 135 -3.91 -2.73 13.97
N GLN A 136 -3.36 -3.62 14.79
CA GLN A 136 -3.31 -5.06 14.51
C GLN A 136 -4.71 -5.71 14.48
N ALA A 137 -5.61 -5.30 15.39
CA ALA A 137 -7.00 -5.75 15.37
C ALA A 137 -7.71 -5.30 14.08
N LEU A 138 -7.49 -4.05 13.64
CA LEU A 138 -8.05 -3.54 12.39
C LEU A 138 -7.41 -4.21 11.16
N GLU A 139 -6.12 -4.48 11.18
CA GLU A 139 -5.41 -5.24 10.13
C GLU A 139 -6.05 -6.60 9.88
N GLY A 140 -6.34 -7.36 10.95
CA GLY A 140 -7.01 -8.66 10.85
C GLY A 140 -8.40 -8.57 10.20
N LEU A 141 -9.19 -7.56 10.53
CA LEU A 141 -10.50 -7.35 9.92
C LEU A 141 -10.38 -6.93 8.45
N LEU A 142 -9.51 -5.98 8.14
CA LEU A 142 -9.29 -5.53 6.76
C LEU A 142 -8.76 -6.68 5.88
N SER A 143 -7.90 -7.55 6.41
CA SER A 143 -7.42 -8.72 5.67
C SER A 143 -8.56 -9.67 5.26
N ALA A 144 -9.59 -9.81 6.11
CA ALA A 144 -10.78 -10.60 5.78
C ALA A 144 -11.73 -9.89 4.81
N TRP A 145 -11.88 -8.55 4.93
CA TRP A 145 -12.79 -7.79 4.09
C TRP A 145 -12.24 -7.48 2.69
N PHE A 146 -10.92 -7.45 2.54
CA PHE A 146 -10.24 -7.19 1.26
C PHE A 146 -9.69 -8.45 0.59
N ASP A 147 -10.30 -9.62 0.83
CA ASP A 147 -9.95 -10.83 0.07
C ASP A 147 -10.22 -10.60 -1.43
N VAL A 148 -9.31 -11.09 -2.28
CA VAL A 148 -9.39 -10.90 -3.73
C VAL A 148 -10.69 -11.43 -4.34
N GLY A 149 -11.30 -12.43 -3.71
CA GLY A 149 -12.60 -12.97 -4.11
C GLY A 149 -13.74 -11.95 -4.05
N LEU A 150 -13.62 -10.96 -3.17
CA LEU A 150 -14.60 -9.88 -2.98
C LEU A 150 -14.33 -8.66 -3.85
N LEU A 151 -13.17 -8.57 -4.50
CA LEU A 151 -12.77 -7.41 -5.30
C LEU A 151 -13.28 -7.51 -6.74
N GLU A 152 -13.58 -6.37 -7.32
CA GLU A 152 -13.92 -6.23 -8.73
C GLU A 152 -12.70 -5.78 -9.54
N LEU A 153 -12.41 -6.49 -10.61
CA LEU A 153 -11.38 -6.10 -11.58
C LEU A 153 -12.04 -5.33 -12.71
N ARG A 154 -11.66 -4.05 -12.89
CA ARG A 154 -12.20 -3.18 -13.95
C ARG A 154 -11.08 -2.68 -14.85
N PRO A 155 -11.28 -2.67 -16.20
CA PRO A 155 -10.34 -2.03 -17.11
C PRO A 155 -10.37 -0.51 -16.92
N LEU A 156 -9.19 0.12 -17.00
CA LEU A 156 -9.05 1.55 -17.16
C LEU A 156 -8.74 1.85 -18.62
N THR A 157 -9.55 2.71 -19.20
CA THR A 157 -9.43 3.17 -20.60
C THR A 157 -9.43 4.70 -20.64
N TRP A 158 -9.24 5.27 -21.81
CA TRP A 158 -9.35 6.74 -21.98
C TRP A 158 -10.76 7.26 -21.71
N ASP A 159 -11.79 6.40 -21.81
CA ASP A 159 -13.18 6.73 -21.50
C ASP A 159 -13.53 6.59 -20.01
N SER A 160 -12.56 6.24 -19.18
CA SER A 160 -12.73 6.19 -17.73
C SER A 160 -12.93 7.61 -17.17
N PRO A 161 -13.68 7.78 -16.06
CA PRO A 161 -13.86 9.08 -15.43
C PRO A 161 -12.52 9.80 -15.19
N ALA A 162 -12.43 11.09 -15.51
CA ALA A 162 -11.21 11.89 -15.34
C ALA A 162 -10.66 11.80 -13.89
N SER A 163 -11.54 11.79 -12.89
CA SER A 163 -11.16 11.63 -11.49
C SER A 163 -10.48 10.30 -11.17
N LEU A 164 -10.73 9.25 -11.95
CA LEU A 164 -10.06 7.96 -11.83
C LEU A 164 -8.70 7.97 -12.54
N LEU A 165 -8.62 8.64 -13.68
CA LEU A 165 -7.37 8.85 -14.42
C LEU A 165 -6.38 9.73 -13.62
N GLU A 166 -6.87 10.77 -12.94
CA GLU A 166 -6.06 11.56 -11.99
C GLU A 166 -5.52 10.73 -10.83
N LYS A 167 -6.33 9.81 -10.32
CA LYS A 167 -5.86 8.87 -9.28
C LYS A 167 -4.78 7.93 -9.80
N LEU A 168 -4.84 7.49 -11.06
CA LEU A 168 -3.77 6.71 -11.66
C LEU A 168 -2.45 7.50 -11.69
N ILE A 169 -2.49 8.78 -12.13
CA ILE A 169 -1.31 9.66 -12.11
C ILE A 169 -0.75 9.81 -10.68
N LEU A 170 -1.64 10.06 -9.71
CA LEU A 170 -1.24 10.34 -8.32
C LEU A 170 -0.64 9.13 -7.62
N TYR A 171 -1.18 7.95 -7.87
CA TYR A 171 -0.83 6.73 -7.13
C TYR A 171 0.16 5.82 -7.86
N GLU A 172 0.53 6.14 -9.11
CA GLU A 172 1.56 5.36 -9.82
C GLU A 172 2.91 5.50 -9.12
N ALA A 173 3.26 4.44 -8.37
CA ALA A 173 4.42 4.43 -7.48
C ALA A 173 5.68 3.86 -8.14
N VAL A 174 5.57 3.11 -9.24
CA VAL A 174 6.69 2.41 -9.88
C VAL A 174 7.33 3.29 -10.94
N HIS A 175 6.55 3.73 -11.95
CA HIS A 175 7.01 4.53 -13.07
C HIS A 175 6.11 5.76 -13.24
N ALA A 176 6.50 6.87 -12.63
CA ALA A 176 5.71 8.10 -12.60
C ALA A 176 5.20 8.52 -13.99
N ILE A 177 3.92 8.84 -14.07
CA ILE A 177 3.27 9.37 -15.27
C ILE A 177 3.61 10.85 -15.37
N GLN A 178 4.27 11.26 -16.48
CA GLN A 178 4.84 12.61 -16.63
C GLN A 178 3.89 13.59 -17.30
N SER A 179 2.93 13.10 -18.09
CA SER A 179 2.02 13.93 -18.88
C SER A 179 0.71 13.21 -19.20
N TRP A 180 -0.26 13.96 -19.71
CA TRP A 180 -1.50 13.39 -20.25
C TRP A 180 -1.26 12.49 -21.46
N ASP A 181 -0.26 12.76 -22.28
CA ASP A 181 0.12 11.92 -23.41
C ASP A 181 0.71 10.58 -22.94
N ASP A 182 1.56 10.60 -21.91
CA ASP A 182 2.06 9.39 -21.27
C ASP A 182 0.90 8.56 -20.67
N LEU A 183 -0.02 9.20 -19.95
CA LEU A 183 -1.22 8.54 -19.44
C LEU A 183 -2.04 7.91 -20.58
N ARG A 184 -2.32 8.69 -21.62
CA ARG A 184 -3.09 8.20 -22.79
C ARG A 184 -2.42 6.99 -23.43
N HIS A 185 -1.11 7.02 -23.56
CA HIS A 185 -0.35 5.88 -24.09
C HIS A 185 -0.52 4.62 -23.23
N ARG A 186 -0.62 4.77 -21.90
CA ARG A 186 -0.78 3.61 -20.98
C ARG A 186 -2.18 3.02 -20.99
N VAL A 187 -3.22 3.82 -21.21
CA VAL A 187 -4.61 3.35 -21.11
C VAL A 187 -5.36 3.25 -22.45
N ALA A 188 -4.86 3.88 -23.52
CA ALA A 188 -5.52 3.90 -24.83
C ALA A 188 -4.77 3.14 -25.93
N SER A 189 -3.50 2.78 -25.74
CA SER A 189 -2.72 2.02 -26.72
C SER A 189 -3.20 0.57 -26.84
N GLU A 190 -3.26 0.05 -28.06
CA GLU A 190 -3.58 -1.36 -28.31
C GLU A 190 -2.60 -2.33 -27.62
N HIS A 191 -1.33 -1.91 -27.44
CA HIS A 191 -0.28 -2.71 -26.81
C HIS A 191 -0.20 -2.56 -25.30
N ARG A 192 -1.18 -1.90 -24.70
CA ARG A 192 -1.23 -1.65 -23.26
C ARG A 192 -2.58 -2.06 -22.71
N ARG A 193 -2.58 -2.46 -21.45
CA ARG A 193 -3.78 -2.55 -20.62
C ARG A 193 -3.47 -2.00 -19.25
N CYS A 194 -4.44 -1.30 -18.72
CA CYS A 194 -4.46 -0.91 -17.33
C CYS A 194 -5.73 -1.46 -16.68
N TYR A 195 -5.58 -2.12 -15.56
CA TYR A 195 -6.70 -2.58 -14.75
C TYR A 195 -6.60 -1.98 -13.36
N ALA A 196 -7.75 -1.85 -12.69
CA ALA A 196 -7.78 -1.53 -11.28
C ALA A 196 -8.70 -2.47 -10.53
N TYR A 197 -8.32 -2.78 -9.29
CA TYR A 197 -9.16 -3.48 -8.34
C TYR A 197 -9.94 -2.50 -7.49
N PHE A 198 -11.21 -2.81 -7.27
CA PHE A 198 -12.13 -2.02 -6.43
C PHE A 198 -12.83 -2.94 -5.43
N HIS A 199 -13.21 -2.36 -4.30
CA HIS A 199 -14.11 -3.03 -3.36
C HIS A 199 -15.55 -2.54 -3.60
N PRO A 200 -16.58 -3.42 -3.59
CA PRO A 200 -17.99 -3.01 -3.83
C PRO A 200 -18.48 -1.89 -2.90
N GLN A 201 -18.00 -1.87 -1.64
CA GLN A 201 -18.31 -0.79 -0.69
C GLN A 201 -17.48 0.50 -0.90
N MET A 202 -16.53 0.49 -1.84
CA MET A 202 -15.67 1.63 -2.19
C MET A 202 -15.52 1.73 -3.72
N PRO A 203 -16.63 1.87 -4.47
CA PRO A 203 -16.65 1.69 -5.92
C PRO A 203 -15.80 2.73 -6.68
N ASP A 204 -15.56 3.90 -6.07
CA ASP A 204 -14.80 5.01 -6.66
C ASP A 204 -13.34 5.08 -6.18
N VAL A 205 -12.93 4.15 -5.32
CA VAL A 205 -11.57 4.12 -4.76
C VAL A 205 -10.82 2.94 -5.34
N PRO A 206 -9.90 3.17 -6.27
CA PRO A 206 -9.02 2.12 -6.74
C PRO A 206 -8.13 1.66 -5.58
N LEU A 207 -7.89 0.36 -5.48
CA LEU A 207 -7.07 -0.25 -4.45
C LEU A 207 -5.68 -0.60 -4.98
N ILE A 208 -5.64 -1.13 -6.19
CA ILE A 208 -4.43 -1.56 -6.88
C ILE A 208 -4.59 -1.22 -8.35
N PHE A 209 -3.57 -0.60 -8.93
CA PHE A 209 -3.43 -0.49 -10.38
C PHE A 209 -2.49 -1.56 -10.89
N VAL A 210 -2.81 -2.12 -12.05
CA VAL A 210 -1.98 -3.12 -12.74
C VAL A 210 -1.80 -2.66 -14.18
N GLU A 211 -0.57 -2.28 -14.54
CA GLU A 211 -0.23 -1.85 -15.89
C GLU A 211 0.55 -2.93 -16.63
N ILE A 212 0.16 -3.17 -17.88
CA ILE A 212 0.59 -4.31 -18.68
C ILE A 212 0.98 -3.84 -20.07
N ALA A 213 2.09 -4.35 -20.57
CA ALA A 213 2.52 -4.20 -21.94
C ALA A 213 2.50 -5.55 -22.66
N PHE A 214 2.18 -5.55 -23.95
CA PHE A 214 2.24 -6.74 -24.79
C PHE A 214 3.47 -6.70 -25.71
N ASP A 215 4.21 -7.81 -25.76
CA ASP A 215 5.44 -7.91 -26.54
C ASP A 215 5.53 -9.32 -27.18
N ALA A 216 6.35 -9.44 -28.21
CA ALA A 216 6.69 -10.73 -28.83
C ALA A 216 7.64 -11.58 -27.95
N ARG A 217 8.39 -10.94 -27.04
CA ARG A 217 9.38 -11.56 -26.15
C ARG A 217 9.32 -10.96 -24.74
N MET A 218 9.98 -11.63 -23.80
CA MET A 218 10.10 -11.12 -22.42
C MET A 218 10.99 -9.89 -22.38
N SER A 219 10.42 -8.73 -21.97
CA SER A 219 11.12 -7.46 -21.92
C SER A 219 12.19 -7.43 -20.84
N ASP A 220 13.29 -6.72 -21.11
CA ASP A 220 14.48 -6.60 -20.27
C ASP A 220 14.88 -5.15 -19.92
N SER A 221 14.15 -4.16 -20.43
CA SER A 221 14.37 -2.74 -20.18
C SER A 221 13.04 -2.01 -20.04
N VAL A 222 12.90 -1.26 -18.96
CA VAL A 222 11.71 -0.45 -18.74
C VAL A 222 11.69 0.78 -19.64
N GLN A 223 12.86 1.36 -19.97
CA GLN A 223 12.96 2.47 -20.90
C GLN A 223 12.41 2.09 -22.27
N SER A 224 12.83 0.93 -22.81
CA SER A 224 12.30 0.43 -24.08
C SER A 224 10.81 0.10 -24.00
N LEU A 225 10.37 -0.39 -22.84
CA LEU A 225 8.96 -0.73 -22.61
C LEU A 225 8.07 0.51 -22.58
N LEU A 226 8.55 1.62 -22.00
CA LEU A 226 7.81 2.88 -21.85
C LEU A 226 8.02 3.83 -23.03
N ASP A 227 8.91 3.51 -23.96
CA ASP A 227 9.18 4.33 -25.13
C ASP A 227 7.92 4.43 -26.01
N THR A 228 7.44 5.66 -26.20
CA THR A 228 6.26 5.98 -27.04
C THR A 228 6.64 6.29 -28.48
N SER A 229 7.93 6.45 -28.78
CA SER A 229 8.46 6.83 -30.11
C SER A 229 8.72 5.62 -31.02
N GLY A 230 8.75 4.42 -30.45
CA GLY A 230 9.01 3.20 -31.19
C GLY A 230 7.87 2.82 -32.17
N PRO A 231 8.17 2.05 -33.23
CA PRO A 231 7.14 1.62 -34.17
C PRO A 231 6.09 0.77 -33.43
N SER A 232 4.81 1.01 -33.78
CA SER A 232 3.70 0.18 -33.28
C SER A 232 3.93 -1.29 -33.67
N GLN A 233 4.03 -2.14 -32.67
CA GLN A 233 4.16 -3.57 -32.90
C GLN A 233 2.79 -4.15 -33.31
N ASP A 234 2.76 -5.21 -34.13
CA ASP A 234 1.52 -5.91 -34.45
C ASP A 234 1.05 -6.72 -33.23
N LEU A 235 -0.06 -6.34 -32.61
CA LEU A 235 -0.64 -7.05 -31.43
C LEU A 235 -0.87 -8.53 -31.69
N ARG A 236 -1.12 -8.95 -32.93
CA ARG A 236 -1.28 -10.37 -33.30
C ARG A 236 0.00 -11.18 -33.09
N LYS A 237 1.17 -10.52 -33.08
CA LYS A 237 2.47 -11.14 -32.81
C LYS A 237 2.82 -11.19 -31.32
N ALA A 238 2.06 -10.51 -30.48
CA ALA A 238 2.28 -10.54 -29.04
C ALA A 238 2.10 -11.97 -28.50
N ARG A 239 3.04 -12.41 -27.68
CA ARG A 239 3.01 -13.70 -26.99
C ARG A 239 3.22 -13.54 -25.49
N TRP A 240 3.70 -12.39 -25.07
CA TRP A 240 4.02 -12.04 -23.68
C TRP A 240 3.14 -10.91 -23.20
N ALA A 241 2.62 -11.06 -22.00
CA ALA A 241 2.09 -9.96 -21.21
C ALA A 241 3.11 -9.62 -20.11
N ILE A 242 3.58 -8.38 -20.10
CA ILE A 242 4.60 -7.88 -19.16
C ILE A 242 3.94 -6.93 -18.17
N PHE A 243 3.80 -7.36 -16.93
CA PHE A 243 3.36 -6.53 -15.81
C PHE A 243 4.51 -5.63 -15.38
N TYR A 244 4.49 -4.36 -15.74
CA TYR A 244 5.58 -3.43 -15.46
C TYR A 244 5.29 -2.49 -14.29
N SER A 245 4.02 -2.30 -13.92
CA SER A 245 3.64 -1.60 -12.70
C SER A 245 2.48 -2.29 -11.98
N ILE A 246 2.63 -2.46 -10.67
CA ILE A 246 1.59 -2.90 -9.75
C ILE A 246 1.67 -1.97 -8.55
N SER A 247 0.73 -1.03 -8.47
CA SER A 247 0.77 0.06 -7.49
C SER A 247 -0.41 -0.02 -6.53
N ASN A 248 -0.12 -0.22 -5.25
CA ASN A 248 -1.10 -0.06 -4.18
C ASN A 248 -1.39 1.42 -3.97
N THR A 249 -2.67 1.79 -3.87
CA THR A 249 -3.10 3.18 -3.79
C THR A 249 -3.41 3.64 -2.37
N GLN A 250 -3.72 2.71 -1.47
CA GLN A 250 -4.22 3.01 -0.13
C GLN A 250 -3.17 2.70 0.94
N GLU A 251 -2.60 3.72 1.58
CA GLU A 251 -1.62 3.55 2.67
C GLU A 251 -2.17 2.71 3.82
N GLY A 252 -3.47 2.82 4.11
CA GLY A 252 -4.13 2.05 5.16
C GLY A 252 -4.24 0.55 4.86
N LEU A 253 -4.01 0.13 3.61
CA LEU A 253 -3.97 -1.28 3.22
C LEU A 253 -2.54 -1.82 3.10
N ARG A 254 -1.53 -1.05 3.50
CA ARG A 254 -0.14 -1.54 3.51
C ARG A 254 0.01 -2.76 4.40
N GLY A 255 0.58 -3.83 3.86
CA GLY A 255 0.76 -5.11 4.55
C GLY A 255 -0.46 -6.02 4.50
N ILE A 256 -1.63 -5.54 4.10
CA ILE A 256 -2.80 -6.38 3.82
C ILE A 256 -2.51 -7.23 2.59
N SER A 257 -2.67 -8.53 2.73
CA SER A 257 -2.65 -9.45 1.58
C SER A 257 -4.03 -9.45 0.93
N PHE A 258 -4.08 -9.15 -0.35
CA PHE A 258 -5.31 -9.27 -1.15
C PHE A 258 -5.55 -10.71 -1.64
N GLY A 259 -4.95 -11.72 -0.98
CA GLY A 259 -4.95 -13.11 -1.43
C GLY A 259 -3.87 -13.40 -2.48
N ASN A 260 -3.62 -14.68 -2.71
CA ASN A 260 -2.51 -15.15 -3.56
C ASN A 260 -2.84 -15.17 -5.07
N PHE A 261 -4.06 -14.73 -5.47
CA PHE A 261 -4.56 -14.91 -6.83
C PHE A 261 -4.85 -13.60 -7.58
N LEU A 262 -4.36 -12.46 -7.07
CA LEU A 262 -4.61 -11.16 -7.68
C LEU A 262 -4.20 -11.15 -9.16
N LEU A 263 -2.97 -11.53 -9.48
CA LEU A 263 -2.49 -11.55 -10.86
C LEU A 263 -3.08 -12.71 -11.68
N LYS A 264 -3.47 -13.82 -11.06
CA LYS A 264 -4.18 -14.91 -11.73
C LYS A 264 -5.48 -14.41 -12.38
N ARG A 265 -6.29 -13.62 -11.67
CA ARG A 265 -7.52 -13.03 -12.23
C ARG A 265 -7.25 -12.10 -13.42
N VAL A 266 -6.17 -11.31 -13.33
CA VAL A 266 -5.77 -10.46 -14.47
C VAL A 266 -5.33 -11.32 -15.66
N ILE A 267 -4.54 -12.37 -15.44
CA ILE A 267 -4.10 -13.30 -16.49
C ILE A 267 -5.30 -13.98 -17.15
N GLU A 268 -6.24 -14.50 -16.37
CA GLU A 268 -7.47 -15.11 -16.89
C GLU A 268 -8.27 -14.13 -17.75
N ARG A 269 -8.39 -12.87 -17.32
CA ARG A 269 -9.02 -11.81 -18.10
C ARG A 269 -8.28 -11.54 -19.42
N LEU A 270 -6.96 -11.46 -19.38
CA LEU A 270 -6.13 -11.25 -20.57
C LEU A 270 -6.23 -12.40 -21.56
N LEU A 271 -6.30 -13.65 -21.12
CA LEU A 271 -6.47 -14.81 -21.98
C LEU A 271 -7.83 -14.81 -22.68
N GLN A 272 -8.87 -14.27 -22.05
CA GLN A 272 -10.18 -14.09 -22.71
C GLN A 272 -10.14 -13.00 -23.78
N GLU A 273 -9.41 -11.90 -23.56
CA GLU A 273 -9.29 -10.79 -24.50
C GLU A 273 -8.29 -11.07 -25.63
N LEU A 274 -7.18 -11.75 -25.32
CA LEU A 274 -6.03 -11.99 -26.20
C LEU A 274 -5.57 -13.45 -26.12
N PRO A 275 -6.30 -14.39 -26.74
CA PRO A 275 -6.00 -15.83 -26.64
C PRO A 275 -4.63 -16.24 -27.21
N GLN A 276 -3.99 -15.38 -28.01
CA GLN A 276 -2.66 -15.62 -28.57
C GLN A 276 -1.53 -15.46 -27.55
N LEU A 277 -1.78 -14.87 -26.35
CA LEU A 277 -0.81 -14.77 -25.29
C LEU A 277 -0.45 -16.16 -24.75
N LYS A 278 0.85 -16.38 -24.49
CA LYS A 278 1.39 -17.67 -24.01
C LYS A 278 2.13 -17.55 -22.69
N SER A 279 2.62 -16.36 -22.36
CA SER A 279 3.53 -16.18 -21.25
C SER A 279 3.23 -14.86 -20.50
N PHE A 280 3.38 -14.92 -19.19
CA PHE A 280 3.04 -13.84 -18.29
C PHE A 280 4.21 -13.60 -17.36
N ALA A 281 4.89 -12.47 -17.52
CA ALA A 281 6.03 -12.12 -16.71
C ALA A 281 5.92 -10.67 -16.20
N THR A 282 6.68 -10.35 -15.18
CA THR A 282 6.86 -8.96 -14.76
C THR A 282 8.16 -8.38 -15.28
N LEU A 283 8.29 -7.06 -15.20
CA LEU A 283 9.56 -6.37 -15.17
C LEU A 283 9.57 -5.48 -13.93
N SER A 284 10.16 -5.99 -12.85
CA SER A 284 9.97 -5.45 -11.50
C SER A 284 11.24 -4.83 -10.93
N PRO A 285 11.15 -3.70 -10.18
CA PRO A 285 12.27 -3.13 -9.45
C PRO A 285 12.71 -4.02 -8.29
N ILE A 286 13.92 -3.77 -7.76
CA ILE A 286 14.50 -4.44 -6.58
C ILE A 286 14.79 -3.37 -5.51
N PRO A 287 13.76 -2.79 -4.86
CA PRO A 287 13.90 -1.55 -4.08
C PRO A 287 14.83 -1.65 -2.87
N GLY A 288 14.99 -2.84 -2.30
CA GLY A 288 15.82 -3.07 -1.11
C GLY A 288 17.29 -3.38 -1.38
N PHE A 289 17.68 -3.61 -2.63
CA PHE A 289 18.99 -4.16 -2.96
C PHE A 289 20.17 -3.27 -2.52
N ASN A 290 20.19 -1.99 -2.90
CA ASN A 290 21.28 -1.10 -2.52
C ASN A 290 21.36 -0.88 -1.00
N ALA A 291 20.21 -0.81 -0.32
CA ALA A 291 20.14 -0.69 1.14
C ALA A 291 20.66 -1.96 1.86
N TRP A 292 20.49 -3.12 1.26
CA TRP A 292 21.05 -4.38 1.75
C TRP A 292 22.58 -4.43 1.46
N LEU A 293 22.99 -4.15 0.23
CA LEU A 293 24.39 -4.21 -0.20
C LEU A 293 25.27 -3.23 0.61
N SER A 294 24.75 -2.04 0.95
CA SER A 294 25.49 -1.05 1.75
C SER A 294 25.86 -1.53 3.16
N LYS A 295 25.24 -2.58 3.66
CA LYS A 295 25.50 -3.15 5.00
C LYS A 295 26.55 -4.26 4.98
N LEU A 296 26.93 -4.75 3.80
CA LEU A 296 27.92 -5.81 3.66
C LEU A 296 29.34 -5.26 3.74
N ASP A 297 30.23 -6.03 4.37
CA ASP A 297 31.67 -5.81 4.32
C ASP A 297 32.30 -6.48 3.07
N GLY A 298 33.60 -6.20 2.84
CA GLY A 298 34.32 -6.73 1.67
C GLY A 298 34.41 -8.24 1.62
N VAL A 299 34.51 -8.90 2.80
CA VAL A 299 34.62 -10.36 2.90
C VAL A 299 33.30 -11.01 2.48
N GLN A 300 32.18 -10.46 2.94
CA GLN A 300 30.83 -10.93 2.60
C GLN A 300 30.55 -10.76 1.10
N VAL A 301 30.87 -9.58 0.54
CA VAL A 301 30.70 -9.31 -0.90
C VAL A 301 31.54 -10.28 -1.71
N GLU A 302 32.81 -10.49 -1.33
CA GLU A 302 33.73 -11.38 -2.07
C GLU A 302 33.28 -12.84 -2.01
N ALA A 303 32.80 -13.32 -0.84
CA ALA A 303 32.24 -14.66 -0.68
C ALA A 303 31.05 -14.91 -1.62
N ILE A 304 30.10 -13.95 -1.69
CA ILE A 304 28.95 -14.04 -2.59
C ILE A 304 29.38 -14.07 -4.06
N VAL A 305 30.28 -13.16 -4.46
CA VAL A 305 30.76 -13.06 -5.84
C VAL A 305 31.51 -14.32 -6.27
N ARG A 306 32.26 -14.95 -5.37
CA ARG A 306 32.98 -16.21 -5.62
C ARG A 306 32.06 -17.44 -5.56
N GLY A 307 30.83 -17.32 -5.06
CA GLY A 307 29.87 -18.43 -4.92
C GLY A 307 30.26 -19.40 -3.79
N GLN A 308 30.87 -18.91 -2.72
CA GLN A 308 31.19 -19.71 -1.54
C GLN A 308 29.93 -19.93 -0.69
N PRO A 309 29.75 -21.15 -0.08
CA PRO A 309 28.58 -21.42 0.77
C PRO A 309 28.51 -20.46 1.97
N ASP A 310 27.30 -20.14 2.38
CA ASP A 310 26.94 -19.19 3.45
C ASP A 310 27.47 -19.54 4.85
N ASP A 311 28.05 -20.73 5.09
CA ASP A 311 28.55 -21.18 6.39
C ASP A 311 29.66 -20.27 6.99
N LYS A 312 30.27 -19.40 6.17
CA LYS A 312 31.23 -18.38 6.65
C LYS A 312 30.62 -16.99 6.78
N ALA A 313 29.38 -16.79 6.33
CA ALA A 313 28.62 -15.54 6.40
C ALA A 313 27.57 -15.56 7.53
N LYS A 314 27.87 -16.19 8.70
CA LYS A 314 27.00 -16.00 9.89
C LYS A 314 26.85 -14.50 10.15
N PRO A 315 25.63 -13.98 10.35
CA PRO A 315 25.43 -12.59 10.70
C PRO A 315 26.12 -12.33 12.04
N GLN A 316 27.36 -11.88 11.98
CA GLN A 316 27.96 -11.20 13.12
C GLN A 316 27.16 -9.91 13.33
N ALA A 317 26.95 -9.55 14.62
CA ALA A 317 26.23 -8.34 15.03
C ALA A 317 26.57 -7.14 14.14
N PRO A 318 25.64 -6.19 13.90
CA PRO A 318 25.80 -5.12 12.93
C PRO A 318 27.06 -4.33 13.22
N ARG A 319 28.16 -4.70 12.55
CA ARG A 319 29.33 -3.84 12.46
C ARG A 319 28.92 -2.62 11.64
N ARG A 320 29.40 -1.45 12.04
CA ARG A 320 29.16 -0.17 11.33
C ARG A 320 29.24 -0.39 9.83
N ALA A 321 28.26 0.17 9.08
CA ALA A 321 28.16 0.05 7.61
C ALA A 321 29.56 0.11 6.98
N GLY A 322 29.96 -1.00 6.31
CA GLY A 322 31.32 -1.11 5.81
C GLY A 322 31.49 -0.25 4.55
N PRO A 323 32.65 0.42 4.36
CA PRO A 323 32.91 1.22 3.18
C PRO A 323 32.85 0.43 1.86
N ASP A 324 32.94 -0.91 1.92
CA ASP A 324 33.06 -1.77 0.75
C ASP A 324 31.73 -1.99 0.01
N GLY A 325 30.64 -2.20 0.71
CA GLY A 325 29.31 -2.28 0.10
C GLY A 325 28.92 -1.00 -0.64
N GLN A 326 29.24 0.17 -0.07
CA GLN A 326 29.00 1.46 -0.72
C GLN A 326 29.85 1.65 -1.98
N ARG A 327 31.12 1.24 -1.95
CA ARG A 327 32.01 1.26 -3.13
C ARG A 327 31.48 0.37 -4.26
N TRP A 328 30.90 -0.79 -3.92
CA TRP A 328 30.25 -1.66 -4.89
C TRP A 328 29.04 -1.00 -5.53
N ILE A 329 28.16 -0.35 -4.75
CA ILE A 329 27.01 0.39 -5.27
C ILE A 329 27.46 1.44 -6.30
N GLU A 330 28.51 2.22 -5.99
CA GLU A 330 29.06 3.23 -6.92
C GLU A 330 29.61 2.60 -8.21
N ARG A 331 30.31 1.47 -8.10
CA ARG A 331 30.83 0.74 -9.27
C ARG A 331 29.69 0.20 -10.14
N LEU A 332 28.67 -0.37 -9.54
CA LEU A 332 27.50 -0.91 -10.25
C LEU A 332 26.70 0.21 -10.94
N ARG A 333 26.44 1.33 -10.26
CA ARG A 333 25.77 2.50 -10.85
C ARG A 333 26.53 3.09 -12.01
N ARG A 334 27.86 3.23 -11.88
CA ARG A 334 28.71 3.70 -12.99
C ARG A 334 28.68 2.74 -14.17
N GLY A 335 28.68 1.43 -13.90
CA GLY A 335 28.58 0.40 -14.93
C GLY A 335 27.19 0.41 -15.62
N ALA A 336 26.11 0.67 -14.90
CA ALA A 336 24.76 0.73 -15.46
C ALA A 336 24.56 1.95 -16.38
N ARG A 337 25.21 3.08 -16.08
CA ARG A 337 25.17 4.29 -16.92
C ARG A 337 26.12 4.26 -18.14
N GLY A 338 27.02 3.30 -18.18
CA GLY A 338 28.05 3.24 -19.23
C GLY A 338 28.34 1.82 -19.73
N LYS A 339 29.61 1.54 -20.05
CA LYS A 339 30.06 0.21 -20.44
C LYS A 339 30.71 -0.48 -19.23
N PRO A 340 30.04 -1.39 -18.52
CA PRO A 340 30.64 -2.13 -17.42
C PRO A 340 31.69 -3.12 -17.96
N SER A 341 32.74 -3.42 -17.16
CA SER A 341 33.49 -4.65 -17.40
C SER A 341 32.60 -5.87 -17.12
N GLU A 342 32.80 -6.97 -17.85
CA GLU A 342 32.04 -8.20 -17.65
C GLU A 342 32.12 -8.71 -16.19
N ALA A 343 33.26 -8.50 -15.53
CA ALA A 343 33.46 -8.85 -14.13
C ALA A 343 32.52 -8.05 -13.20
N VAL A 344 32.32 -6.75 -13.43
CA VAL A 344 31.43 -5.90 -12.64
C VAL A 344 29.98 -6.30 -12.89
N ARG A 345 29.59 -6.52 -14.14
CA ARG A 345 28.23 -6.96 -14.51
C ARG A 345 27.90 -8.30 -13.84
N ARG A 346 28.79 -9.29 -13.98
CA ARG A 346 28.61 -10.62 -13.37
C ARG A 346 28.53 -10.56 -11.85
N ALA A 347 29.39 -9.76 -11.20
CA ALA A 347 29.35 -9.59 -9.76
C ALA A 347 28.01 -8.96 -9.30
N GLY A 348 27.53 -7.93 -10.00
CA GLY A 348 26.24 -7.30 -9.71
C GLY A 348 25.08 -8.26 -9.81
N LEU A 349 25.02 -9.05 -10.87
CA LEU A 349 23.96 -10.07 -11.05
C LEU A 349 24.00 -11.14 -9.96
N LYS A 350 25.19 -11.61 -9.56
CA LYS A 350 25.33 -12.57 -8.45
C LYS A 350 24.87 -11.99 -7.11
N LEU A 351 25.26 -10.75 -6.81
CA LEU A 351 24.81 -10.07 -5.59
C LEU A 351 23.30 -9.88 -5.55
N ALA A 352 22.69 -9.49 -6.69
CA ALA A 352 21.24 -9.34 -6.78
C ALA A 352 20.51 -10.68 -6.68
N ALA A 353 21.03 -11.75 -7.31
CA ALA A 353 20.50 -13.10 -7.19
C ALA A 353 20.53 -13.58 -5.73
N HIS A 354 21.67 -13.41 -5.04
CA HIS A 354 21.81 -13.77 -3.63
C HIS A 354 20.81 -13.02 -2.75
N TYR A 355 20.63 -11.71 -2.96
CA TYR A 355 19.64 -10.90 -2.23
C TYR A 355 18.21 -11.38 -2.44
N LEU A 356 17.81 -11.64 -3.70
CA LEU A 356 16.46 -12.08 -4.05
C LEU A 356 16.14 -13.51 -3.59
N MET A 357 17.15 -14.38 -3.48
CA MET A 357 17.03 -15.73 -2.92
C MET A 357 17.09 -15.75 -1.39
N GLY A 358 17.40 -14.61 -0.76
CA GLY A 358 17.52 -14.49 0.68
C GLY A 358 16.18 -14.49 1.40
N LEU A 359 16.09 -15.21 2.53
CA LEU A 359 14.93 -15.25 3.42
C LEU A 359 15.29 -14.67 4.80
N ARG A 360 14.30 -14.06 5.47
CA ARG A 360 14.37 -13.69 6.87
C ARG A 360 13.06 -14.10 7.55
N ASN A 361 13.17 -14.95 8.58
CA ASN A 361 12.00 -15.51 9.27
C ASN A 361 11.00 -16.17 8.30
N GLY A 362 11.51 -16.92 7.32
CA GLY A 362 10.70 -17.61 6.32
C GLY A 362 10.14 -16.72 5.19
N ALA A 363 10.35 -15.40 5.22
CA ALA A 363 9.85 -14.48 4.20
C ALA A 363 10.99 -13.91 3.34
N PRO A 364 10.77 -13.68 2.01
CA PRO A 364 11.74 -13.04 1.13
C PRO A 364 12.21 -11.68 1.66
N LEU A 365 13.50 -11.38 1.51
CA LEU A 365 14.10 -10.12 1.97
C LEU A 365 13.53 -8.93 1.21
N ASP A 366 13.43 -9.04 -0.11
CA ASP A 366 12.90 -7.97 -0.95
C ASP A 366 11.37 -7.91 -0.88
N PRO A 367 10.75 -6.74 -0.67
CA PRO A 367 9.30 -6.60 -0.56
C PRO A 367 8.56 -6.91 -1.87
N VAL A 368 9.17 -6.63 -3.03
CA VAL A 368 8.59 -6.94 -4.34
C VAL A 368 8.67 -8.43 -4.62
N ALA A 369 9.81 -9.07 -4.27
CA ALA A 369 9.94 -10.53 -4.31
C ALA A 369 8.89 -11.20 -3.41
N ARG A 370 8.67 -10.68 -2.20
CA ARG A 370 7.65 -11.21 -1.28
C ARG A 370 6.26 -11.19 -1.92
N PHE A 371 5.91 -10.11 -2.60
CA PHE A 371 4.62 -9.99 -3.30
C PHE A 371 4.51 -11.02 -4.44
N HIS A 372 5.46 -11.06 -5.36
CA HIS A 372 5.37 -11.95 -6.54
C HIS A 372 5.48 -13.43 -6.18
N LEU A 373 6.42 -13.79 -5.31
CA LEU A 373 6.58 -15.19 -4.85
C LEU A 373 5.38 -15.62 -4.00
N GLY A 374 4.83 -14.71 -3.19
CA GLY A 374 3.58 -14.92 -2.46
C GLY A 374 2.33 -15.01 -3.35
N ASN A 375 2.43 -14.66 -4.63
CA ASN A 375 1.41 -14.90 -5.66
C ASN A 375 1.76 -16.09 -6.57
N GLY A 376 2.70 -16.95 -6.19
CA GLY A 376 3.05 -18.18 -6.88
C GLY A 376 3.98 -18.03 -8.08
N ALA A 377 4.52 -16.84 -8.34
CA ALA A 377 5.52 -16.67 -9.40
C ALA A 377 6.86 -17.30 -9.02
N ARG A 378 7.72 -17.50 -10.03
CA ARG A 378 9.13 -17.85 -9.83
C ARG A 378 10.05 -16.73 -10.30
N LEU A 379 11.27 -16.65 -9.75
CA LEU A 379 12.35 -15.83 -10.27
C LEU A 379 12.81 -16.39 -11.63
N GLU A 380 12.74 -15.57 -12.67
CA GLU A 380 13.05 -16.05 -14.03
C GLU A 380 14.36 -15.49 -14.57
N ARG A 381 14.55 -14.15 -14.54
CA ARG A 381 15.73 -13.52 -15.11
C ARG A 381 16.05 -12.21 -14.40
N LEU A 382 17.35 -11.95 -14.18
CA LEU A 382 17.88 -10.64 -13.81
C LEU A 382 18.28 -9.86 -15.05
N ASN A 383 17.93 -8.58 -15.06
CA ASN A 383 18.22 -7.67 -16.16
C ASN A 383 19.18 -6.57 -15.69
N TRP A 384 20.33 -6.48 -16.34
CA TRP A 384 21.34 -5.44 -16.08
C TRP A 384 20.92 -4.13 -16.76
N ALA A 385 21.07 -2.98 -16.06
CA ALA A 385 20.75 -1.66 -16.57
C ALA A 385 19.34 -1.55 -17.18
N ALA A 386 18.39 -2.28 -16.59
CA ALA A 386 17.00 -2.35 -17.05
C ALA A 386 16.18 -1.15 -16.65
N ASP A 387 16.61 -0.39 -15.61
CA ASP A 387 16.06 0.90 -15.21
C ASP A 387 17.19 1.87 -14.84
N ILE A 388 17.59 2.72 -15.80
CA ILE A 388 18.64 3.71 -15.63
C ILE A 388 18.14 5.07 -15.13
N SER A 389 16.85 5.16 -14.72
CA SER A 389 16.32 6.34 -14.03
C SER A 389 17.06 6.59 -12.71
N GLU A 390 17.02 7.81 -12.19
CA GLU A 390 17.58 8.14 -10.88
C GLU A 390 17.04 7.24 -9.78
N LYS A 391 15.74 6.90 -9.84
CA LYS A 391 15.08 5.99 -8.92
C LYS A 391 15.62 4.55 -9.03
N GLY A 392 15.68 4.00 -10.24
CA GLY A 392 16.22 2.65 -10.47
C GLY A 392 17.66 2.52 -10.04
N LEU A 393 18.49 3.51 -10.37
CA LEU A 393 19.88 3.57 -9.92
C LEU A 393 20.00 3.70 -8.39
N ALA A 394 19.11 4.47 -7.74
CA ALA A 394 19.12 4.62 -6.28
C ALA A 394 18.71 3.34 -5.56
N GLN A 395 17.76 2.59 -6.08
CA GLN A 395 17.20 1.39 -5.45
C GLN A 395 18.03 0.13 -5.69
N SER A 396 18.42 -0.11 -6.94
CA SER A 396 19.02 -1.38 -7.38
C SER A 396 20.23 -1.23 -8.30
N SER A 397 20.85 -0.06 -8.35
CA SER A 397 21.96 0.22 -9.30
C SER A 397 21.56 -0.07 -10.76
N GLY A 398 20.30 0.13 -11.10
CA GLY A 398 19.75 -0.05 -12.44
C GLY A 398 19.28 -1.48 -12.77
N MET A 399 19.38 -2.42 -11.85
CA MET A 399 18.93 -3.80 -12.10
C MET A 399 17.43 -3.95 -11.85
N MET A 400 16.79 -4.81 -12.66
CA MET A 400 15.41 -5.28 -12.48
C MET A 400 15.35 -6.80 -12.62
N VAL A 401 14.20 -7.37 -12.21
CA VAL A 401 13.95 -8.80 -12.24
C VAL A 401 12.65 -9.12 -12.95
N ASN A 402 12.64 -10.19 -13.76
CA ASN A 402 11.42 -10.79 -14.25
C ASN A 402 10.98 -11.91 -13.30
N TYR A 403 9.73 -11.83 -12.84
CA TYR A 403 9.01 -12.93 -12.22
C TYR A 403 8.11 -13.57 -13.27
N LEU A 404 8.12 -14.90 -13.40
CA LEU A 404 7.30 -15.64 -14.37
C LEU A 404 6.11 -16.29 -13.66
N TYR A 405 4.93 -16.09 -14.22
CA TYR A 405 3.69 -16.72 -13.80
C TYR A 405 3.33 -17.86 -14.78
N VAL A 406 3.39 -19.08 -14.29
CA VAL A 406 2.91 -20.29 -14.99
C VAL A 406 1.71 -20.77 -14.18
N LEU A 407 0.52 -20.72 -14.76
CA LEU A 407 -0.73 -20.97 -14.02
C LEU A 407 -0.74 -22.34 -13.33
N ASP A 408 -0.18 -23.34 -13.96
CA ASP A 408 -0.13 -24.72 -13.43
C ASP A 408 0.90 -24.89 -12.30
N ASP A 409 1.89 -23.99 -12.18
CA ASP A 409 2.96 -24.08 -11.19
C ASP A 409 2.68 -23.22 -9.92
N LEU A 410 1.61 -22.39 -9.91
CA LEU A 410 1.41 -21.40 -8.85
C LEU A 410 1.31 -22.01 -7.46
N ASP A 411 0.51 -23.05 -7.30
CA ASP A 411 0.28 -23.72 -6.02
C ASP A 411 1.54 -24.44 -5.53
N ASP A 412 2.27 -25.11 -6.42
CA ASP A 412 3.55 -25.76 -6.12
C ASP A 412 4.61 -24.75 -5.67
N ASN A 413 4.66 -23.58 -6.33
CA ASN A 413 5.59 -22.51 -5.96
C ASN A 413 5.24 -21.92 -4.58
N LEU A 414 3.95 -21.77 -4.28
CA LEU A 414 3.49 -21.31 -2.94
C LEU A 414 3.84 -22.35 -1.86
N ALA A 415 3.63 -23.63 -2.11
CA ALA A 415 4.02 -24.70 -1.19
C ALA A 415 5.53 -24.68 -0.91
N ARG A 416 6.37 -24.53 -1.97
CA ARG A 416 7.83 -24.40 -1.81
C ARG A 416 8.21 -23.18 -0.98
N LEU A 417 7.54 -22.06 -1.17
CA LEU A 417 7.81 -20.85 -0.38
C LEU A 417 7.44 -21.06 1.09
N GLY A 418 6.33 -21.76 1.38
CA GLY A 418 5.93 -22.19 2.73
C GLY A 418 6.98 -23.06 3.40
N ASP A 419 7.67 -23.91 2.64
CA ASP A 419 8.81 -24.72 3.09
C ASP A 419 10.13 -23.93 3.20
N GLY A 420 10.12 -22.63 3.01
CA GLY A 420 11.33 -21.79 3.02
C GLY A 420 12.21 -21.94 1.78
N ARG A 421 11.63 -22.34 0.63
CA ARG A 421 12.36 -22.53 -0.63
C ARG A 421 11.79 -21.60 -1.70
N ILE A 422 12.65 -20.79 -2.33
CA ILE A 422 12.26 -19.89 -3.41
C ILE A 422 12.28 -20.61 -4.74
N ALA A 423 11.19 -20.54 -5.49
CA ALA A 423 11.11 -21.04 -6.86
C ALA A 423 11.90 -20.10 -7.80
N ALA A 424 12.82 -20.67 -8.58
CA ALA A 424 13.66 -19.94 -9.53
C ALA A 424 13.96 -20.80 -10.76
N SER A 425 14.20 -20.13 -11.91
CA SER A 425 14.68 -20.80 -13.12
C SER A 425 16.11 -21.33 -12.91
N ARG A 426 16.50 -22.32 -13.69
CA ARG A 426 17.86 -22.89 -13.62
C ARG A 426 18.95 -21.85 -13.94
N SER A 427 18.66 -20.94 -14.88
CA SER A 427 19.58 -19.85 -15.25
C SER A 427 19.72 -18.85 -14.11
N PHE A 428 18.61 -18.45 -13.48
CA PHE A 428 18.62 -17.55 -12.33
C PHE A 428 19.41 -18.14 -11.15
N ALA A 429 19.17 -19.40 -10.80
CA ALA A 429 19.86 -20.08 -9.70
C ALA A 429 21.39 -20.17 -9.91
N LYS A 430 21.87 -20.18 -11.15
CA LYS A 430 23.31 -20.19 -11.49
C LYS A 430 23.93 -18.79 -11.51
N GLY A 431 23.14 -17.73 -11.31
CA GLY A 431 23.60 -16.35 -11.35
C GLY A 431 23.99 -15.88 -12.76
N ASN A 432 23.36 -16.44 -13.79
CA ASN A 432 23.54 -16.09 -15.20
C ASN A 432 22.42 -15.18 -15.70
#